data_222ff806625164d63c7b648637004d42
#
_entry.id   222ff806625164d63c7b648637004d42
#
_cell.length_a   1.000
_cell.length_b   1.000
_cell.length_c   1.000
_cell.angle_alpha   90.00
_cell.angle_beta   90.00
_cell.angle_gamma   90.00
#
_symmetry.space_group_name_H-M   'P 1'
#
loop_
_entity.id
_entity.type
_entity.pdbx_description
1 polymer ?
#
loop_
_entity_poly.entity_id
_entity_poly.type
_entity_poly.pdbx_seq_one_letter_code
_entity_poly.pdbx_strand_id
1 'polypeptide(L)'
;MKKSRRKFVKKMFLGAAAAGIPISILNARKEEYIALQNRKYGPNDKIRVGSIGMGIQGFSNCRSILKVPGVELIAVCDLYNGRLESSKEVFGNHLFTTKNYKEILDRDDIDAVIVSTTDHWHDHICIEAMQKGKHVYCEKPMVHKIEEGKAMIDMQKKTGKVLQVGSQRVSSILYDKARALYQNGVIGELLLVEAVNDWHCSWGTW
;
A
#
# COMPACT_ATOMS: atom_id res chain seq x y z
N MET A 1 -24.21 -18.24 -24.80
CA MET A 1 -23.19 -17.54 -25.63
C MET A 1 -22.11 -16.94 -24.73
N LYS A 2 -20.96 -17.60 -24.60
CA LYS A 2 -19.81 -17.09 -23.85
C LYS A 2 -19.11 -16.00 -24.67
N LYS A 3 -19.33 -14.72 -24.37
CA LYS A 3 -18.56 -13.62 -24.96
C LYS A 3 -17.12 -13.71 -24.48
N SER A 4 -16.20 -13.97 -25.40
CA SER A 4 -14.77 -14.18 -25.14
C SER A 4 -14.17 -12.96 -24.40
N ARG A 5 -13.53 -13.21 -23.23
CA ARG A 5 -12.74 -12.21 -22.47
C ARG A 5 -11.75 -11.44 -23.36
N ARG A 6 -11.23 -12.09 -24.39
CA ARG A 6 -10.31 -11.50 -25.40
C ARG A 6 -10.95 -10.38 -26.22
N LYS A 7 -12.27 -10.47 -26.53
CA LYS A 7 -13.00 -9.41 -27.26
C LYS A 7 -13.32 -8.21 -26.36
N PHE A 8 -13.52 -8.46 -25.07
CA PHE A 8 -13.74 -7.40 -24.08
C PHE A 8 -12.46 -6.57 -23.88
N VAL A 9 -11.30 -7.24 -23.69
CA VAL A 9 -10.00 -6.58 -23.56
C VAL A 9 -9.63 -5.78 -24.81
N LYS A 10 -9.85 -6.32 -26.02
CA LYS A 10 -9.64 -5.57 -27.27
C LYS A 10 -10.54 -4.32 -27.37
N LYS A 11 -11.80 -4.38 -26.92
CA LYS A 11 -12.69 -3.21 -26.92
C LYS A 11 -12.28 -2.16 -25.88
N MET A 12 -11.73 -2.56 -24.74
CA MET A 12 -11.14 -1.61 -23.77
C MET A 12 -9.94 -0.87 -24.36
N PHE A 13 -9.05 -1.56 -25.09
CA PHE A 13 -7.91 -0.92 -25.74
C PHE A 13 -8.32 0.04 -26.87
N LEU A 14 -9.35 -0.28 -27.65
CA LEU A 14 -9.89 0.61 -28.68
C LEU A 14 -10.61 1.83 -28.07
N GLY A 15 -11.26 1.68 -26.92
CA GLY A 15 -11.87 2.80 -26.19
C GLY A 15 -10.83 3.76 -25.60
N ALA A 16 -9.66 3.27 -25.17
CA ALA A 16 -8.58 4.10 -24.67
C ALA A 16 -7.92 4.96 -25.75
N ALA A 17 -7.81 4.43 -26.98
CA ALA A 17 -7.28 5.18 -28.11
C ALA A 17 -8.22 6.34 -28.58
N ALA A 18 -9.54 6.15 -28.44
CA ALA A 18 -10.53 7.17 -28.77
C ALA A 18 -10.58 8.33 -27.75
N ALA A 19 -9.96 8.18 -26.58
CA ALA A 19 -10.03 9.12 -25.47
C ALA A 19 -8.72 9.91 -25.24
N GLY A 20 -7.80 9.94 -26.21
CA GLY A 20 -6.64 10.86 -26.23
C GLY A 20 -5.62 10.66 -25.10
N ILE A 21 -5.59 9.50 -24.42
CA ILE A 21 -4.49 9.21 -23.50
C ILE A 21 -3.30 8.76 -24.33
N PRO A 22 -2.12 9.36 -24.15
CA PRO A 22 -0.92 8.84 -24.77
C PRO A 22 -0.73 7.37 -24.33
N ILE A 23 -0.85 6.46 -25.28
CA ILE A 23 -0.59 5.01 -25.08
C ILE A 23 0.80 4.80 -24.46
N SER A 24 1.71 5.75 -24.66
CA SER A 24 3.04 5.80 -24.07
C SER A 24 3.06 5.74 -22.53
N ILE A 25 2.13 6.39 -21.83
CA ILE A 25 2.11 6.37 -20.33
C ILE A 25 1.65 5.01 -19.80
N LEU A 26 0.66 4.40 -20.44
CA LEU A 26 0.20 3.05 -20.07
C LEU A 26 1.24 1.98 -20.40
N ASN A 27 1.95 2.15 -21.50
CA ASN A 27 3.02 1.24 -21.91
C ASN A 27 4.27 1.39 -21.02
N ALA A 28 4.68 2.60 -20.65
CA ALA A 28 5.82 2.82 -19.76
C ALA A 28 5.65 2.14 -18.41
N ARG A 29 4.49 2.29 -17.76
CA ARG A 29 4.21 1.59 -16.49
C ARG A 29 4.15 0.07 -16.64
N LYS A 30 3.66 -0.42 -17.78
CA LYS A 30 3.62 -1.85 -18.08
C LYS A 30 5.04 -2.40 -18.33
N GLU A 31 5.86 -1.68 -19.07
CA GLU A 31 7.25 -2.06 -19.33
C GLU A 31 8.09 -2.03 -18.06
N GLU A 32 7.90 -1.01 -17.22
CA GLU A 32 8.53 -0.93 -15.89
C GLU A 32 8.13 -2.11 -15.00
N TYR A 33 6.84 -2.45 -14.95
CA TYR A 33 6.35 -3.60 -14.19
C TYR A 33 6.91 -4.93 -14.72
N ILE A 34 6.96 -5.10 -16.05
CA ILE A 34 7.56 -6.29 -16.68
C ILE A 34 9.06 -6.36 -16.40
N ALA A 35 9.76 -5.22 -16.46
CA ALA A 35 11.19 -5.14 -16.15
C ALA A 35 11.47 -5.53 -14.70
N LEU A 36 10.65 -5.06 -13.76
CA LEU A 36 10.72 -5.44 -12.34
C LEU A 36 10.48 -6.95 -12.14
N GLN A 37 9.51 -7.53 -12.85
CA GLN A 37 9.22 -8.96 -12.79
C GLN A 37 10.35 -9.85 -13.33
N ASN A 38 11.06 -9.36 -14.35
CA ASN A 38 12.17 -10.10 -14.98
C ASN A 38 13.51 -9.86 -14.30
N ARG A 39 13.59 -8.92 -13.34
CA ARG A 39 14.82 -8.64 -12.61
C ARG A 39 15.16 -9.80 -11.70
N LYS A 40 16.38 -10.30 -11.78
CA LYS A 40 16.91 -11.25 -10.81
C LYS A 40 17.41 -10.49 -9.59
N TYR A 41 16.84 -10.81 -8.44
CA TYR A 41 17.22 -10.24 -7.16
C TYR A 41 18.21 -11.18 -6.47
N GLY A 42 19.40 -10.70 -6.17
CA GLY A 42 20.33 -11.39 -5.27
C GLY A 42 19.83 -11.33 -3.81
N PRO A 43 20.44 -12.09 -2.90
CA PRO A 43 20.07 -12.07 -1.49
C PRO A 43 20.12 -10.68 -0.86
N ASN A 44 21.06 -9.84 -1.31
CA ASN A 44 21.28 -8.47 -0.81
C ASN A 44 20.39 -7.41 -1.53
N ASP A 45 19.72 -7.79 -2.60
CA ASP A 45 18.84 -6.87 -3.36
C ASP A 45 17.38 -6.93 -2.87
N LYS A 46 17.10 -7.78 -1.88
CA LYS A 46 15.75 -7.98 -1.35
C LYS A 46 15.41 -6.90 -0.32
N ILE A 47 14.19 -6.40 -0.38
CA ILE A 47 13.63 -5.51 0.63
C ILE A 47 12.93 -6.37 1.68
N ARG A 48 13.43 -6.35 2.91
CA ARG A 48 12.87 -7.09 4.03
C ARG A 48 11.92 -6.23 4.82
N VAL A 49 10.70 -6.72 4.98
CA VAL A 49 9.60 -5.96 5.56
C VAL A 49 9.12 -6.60 6.85
N GLY A 50 8.88 -5.75 7.86
CA GLY A 50 8.10 -6.09 9.06
C GLY A 50 6.69 -5.52 8.96
N SER A 51 5.68 -6.24 9.48
CA SER A 51 4.31 -5.72 9.56
C SER A 51 3.87 -5.57 11.01
N ILE A 52 3.34 -4.41 11.35
CA ILE A 52 2.85 -4.06 12.69
C ILE A 52 1.34 -3.81 12.59
N GLY A 53 0.56 -4.67 13.25
CA GLY A 53 -0.88 -4.76 13.12
C GLY A 53 -1.29 -5.77 12.04
N MET A 54 -1.71 -6.96 12.47
CA MET A 54 -2.13 -8.06 11.59
C MET A 54 -3.65 -8.25 11.65
N GLY A 55 -4.39 -7.13 11.54
CA GLY A 55 -5.82 -7.14 11.28
C GLY A 55 -6.14 -7.40 9.81
N ILE A 56 -7.41 -7.25 9.41
CA ILE A 56 -7.87 -7.46 8.03
C ILE A 56 -7.00 -6.68 7.04
N GLN A 57 -6.73 -5.41 7.34
CA GLN A 57 -5.95 -4.54 6.46
C GLN A 57 -4.46 -4.92 6.47
N GLY A 58 -3.88 -5.27 7.61
CA GLY A 58 -2.49 -5.75 7.70
C GLY A 58 -2.25 -6.99 6.85
N PHE A 59 -3.13 -7.99 6.93
CA PHE A 59 -3.08 -9.16 6.06
C PHE A 59 -3.20 -8.81 4.57
N SER A 60 -4.10 -7.88 4.22
CA SER A 60 -4.29 -7.43 2.84
C SER A 60 -3.03 -6.75 2.29
N ASN A 61 -2.42 -5.88 3.10
CA ASN A 61 -1.19 -5.19 2.74
C ASN A 61 -0.03 -6.16 2.56
N CYS A 62 0.15 -7.12 3.48
CA CYS A 62 1.18 -8.16 3.35
C CYS A 62 1.00 -8.99 2.08
N ARG A 63 -0.23 -9.42 1.76
CA ARG A 63 -0.51 -10.12 0.49
C ARG A 63 -0.21 -9.26 -0.73
N SER A 64 -0.39 -7.96 -0.64
CA SER A 64 -0.15 -7.04 -1.75
C SER A 64 1.33 -6.80 -1.99
N ILE A 65 2.13 -6.57 -0.94
CA ILE A 65 3.57 -6.34 -1.08
C ILE A 65 4.31 -7.58 -1.56
N LEU A 66 3.88 -8.77 -1.14
CA LEU A 66 4.50 -10.03 -1.56
C LEU A 66 4.30 -10.34 -3.06
N LYS A 67 3.43 -9.59 -3.76
CA LYS A 67 3.34 -9.64 -5.22
C LYS A 67 4.44 -8.84 -5.92
N VAL A 68 5.15 -8.00 -5.18
CA VAL A 68 6.26 -7.20 -5.71
C VAL A 68 7.53 -8.05 -5.66
N PRO A 69 8.17 -8.30 -6.81
CA PRO A 69 9.40 -9.09 -6.85
C PRO A 69 10.51 -8.44 -5.99
N GLY A 70 11.24 -9.26 -5.25
CA GLY A 70 12.32 -8.81 -4.39
C GLY A 70 11.88 -8.29 -3.01
N VAL A 71 10.60 -8.44 -2.64
CA VAL A 71 10.10 -8.11 -1.30
C VAL A 71 9.90 -9.39 -0.49
N GLU A 72 10.36 -9.38 0.76
CA GLU A 72 10.18 -10.47 1.72
C GLU A 72 9.54 -9.96 3.00
N LEU A 73 8.51 -10.65 3.48
CA LEU A 73 7.95 -10.44 4.82
C LEU A 73 8.71 -11.36 5.78
N ILE A 74 9.39 -10.78 6.78
CA ILE A 74 10.23 -11.55 7.71
C ILE A 74 9.78 -11.45 9.17
N ALA A 75 8.94 -10.46 9.51
CA ALA A 75 8.48 -10.26 10.87
C ALA A 75 7.05 -9.71 10.89
N VAL A 76 6.28 -10.10 11.91
CA VAL A 76 4.94 -9.56 12.17
C VAL A 76 4.72 -9.30 13.65
N CYS A 77 3.98 -8.24 13.95
CA CYS A 77 3.57 -7.88 15.29
C CYS A 77 2.06 -7.70 15.38
N ASP A 78 1.45 -8.32 16.38
CA ASP A 78 0.06 -8.05 16.77
C ASP A 78 -0.11 -8.42 18.26
N LEU A 79 -1.04 -7.77 18.96
CA LEU A 79 -1.31 -8.07 20.36
C LEU A 79 -2.11 -9.37 20.52
N TYR A 80 -2.81 -9.82 19.47
CA TYR A 80 -3.65 -11.00 19.51
C TYR A 80 -2.94 -12.24 18.95
N ASN A 81 -2.79 -13.29 19.78
CA ASN A 81 -2.07 -14.52 19.41
C ASN A 81 -2.62 -15.17 18.15
N GLY A 82 -3.94 -15.26 18.01
CA GLY A 82 -4.55 -15.90 16.85
C GLY A 82 -4.17 -15.24 15.51
N ARG A 83 -3.91 -13.93 15.51
CA ARG A 83 -3.42 -13.24 14.31
C ARG A 83 -1.95 -13.55 14.02
N LEU A 84 -1.14 -13.74 15.04
CA LEU A 84 0.26 -14.16 14.90
C LEU A 84 0.33 -15.60 14.36
N GLU A 85 -0.49 -16.50 14.88
CA GLU A 85 -0.60 -17.88 14.41
C GLU A 85 -1.08 -17.93 12.96
N SER A 86 -2.17 -17.26 12.63
CA SER A 86 -2.68 -17.15 11.25
C SER A 86 -1.67 -16.51 10.30
N SER A 87 -0.82 -15.59 10.79
CA SER A 87 0.24 -15.03 9.96
C SER A 87 1.27 -16.08 9.57
N LYS A 88 1.66 -16.96 10.49
CA LYS A 88 2.56 -18.09 10.18
C LYS A 88 1.93 -19.09 9.23
N GLU A 89 0.65 -19.40 9.41
CA GLU A 89 -0.09 -20.31 8.51
C GLU A 89 -0.16 -19.76 7.08
N VAL A 90 -0.38 -18.45 6.92
CA VAL A 90 -0.61 -17.83 5.60
C VAL A 90 0.70 -17.46 4.91
N PHE A 91 1.68 -16.95 5.64
CA PHE A 91 2.91 -16.39 5.07
C PHE A 91 4.16 -17.24 5.33
N GLY A 92 4.06 -18.24 6.21
CA GLY A 92 5.12 -19.22 6.46
C GLY A 92 5.68 -19.20 7.89
N ASN A 93 6.14 -20.35 8.33
CA ASN A 93 6.67 -20.57 9.69
C ASN A 93 8.01 -19.86 9.94
N HIS A 94 8.66 -19.33 8.91
CA HIS A 94 9.91 -18.58 9.03
C HIS A 94 9.72 -17.20 9.67
N LEU A 95 8.48 -16.71 9.77
CA LEU A 95 8.19 -15.39 10.31
C LEU A 95 8.57 -15.28 11.79
N PHE A 96 9.34 -14.26 12.11
CA PHE A 96 9.45 -13.79 13.48
C PHE A 96 8.11 -13.16 13.92
N THR A 97 7.57 -13.59 15.04
CA THR A 97 6.30 -13.10 15.56
C THR A 97 6.48 -12.52 16.96
N THR A 98 5.91 -11.36 17.23
CA THR A 98 6.02 -10.69 18.51
C THR A 98 4.77 -9.88 18.85
N LYS A 99 4.57 -9.57 20.14
CA LYS A 99 3.57 -8.60 20.62
C LYS A 99 4.14 -7.20 20.83
N ASN A 100 5.45 -7.06 20.77
CA ASN A 100 6.13 -5.81 21.00
C ASN A 100 6.71 -5.29 19.66
N TYR A 101 6.09 -4.26 19.07
CA TYR A 101 6.53 -3.70 17.79
C TYR A 101 7.96 -3.17 17.83
N LYS A 102 8.48 -2.79 19.01
CA LYS A 102 9.87 -2.31 19.15
C LYS A 102 10.87 -3.38 18.77
N GLU A 103 10.56 -4.65 19.03
CA GLU A 103 11.43 -5.76 18.62
C GLU A 103 11.54 -5.87 17.08
N ILE A 104 10.52 -5.45 16.34
CA ILE A 104 10.62 -5.32 14.88
C ILE A 104 11.48 -4.13 14.49
N LEU A 105 11.29 -2.98 15.16
CA LEU A 105 12.03 -1.76 14.84
C LEU A 105 13.51 -1.88 15.16
N ASP A 106 13.88 -2.65 16.18
CA ASP A 106 15.27 -2.86 16.62
C ASP A 106 16.05 -3.87 15.76
N ARG A 107 15.40 -4.56 14.83
CA ARG A 107 16.06 -5.50 13.93
C ARG A 107 16.79 -4.79 12.79
N ASP A 108 18.09 -5.05 12.64
CA ASP A 108 18.92 -4.48 11.58
C ASP A 108 18.62 -5.10 10.19
N ASP A 109 18.02 -6.30 10.16
CA ASP A 109 17.67 -6.99 8.94
C ASP A 109 16.29 -6.60 8.35
N ILE A 110 15.63 -5.57 8.90
CA ILE A 110 14.39 -5.00 8.37
C ILE A 110 14.67 -3.65 7.74
N ASP A 111 14.30 -3.48 6.47
CA ASP A 111 14.47 -2.26 5.70
C ASP A 111 13.26 -1.33 5.81
N ALA A 112 12.07 -1.91 5.87
CA ALA A 112 10.82 -1.17 5.87
C ALA A 112 9.78 -1.82 6.78
N VAL A 113 8.83 -1.01 7.25
CA VAL A 113 7.69 -1.50 8.03
C VAL A 113 6.36 -1.05 7.45
N ILE A 114 5.36 -1.94 7.56
CA ILE A 114 3.96 -1.63 7.33
C ILE A 114 3.31 -1.41 8.68
N VAL A 115 2.69 -0.25 8.87
CA VAL A 115 1.94 0.10 10.08
C VAL A 115 0.45 0.07 9.74
N SER A 116 -0.24 -0.95 10.23
CA SER A 116 -1.69 -1.19 10.02
C SER A 116 -2.40 -1.43 11.35
N THR A 117 -1.99 -0.69 12.36
CA THR A 117 -2.60 -0.66 13.69
C THR A 117 -3.87 0.18 13.68
N THR A 118 -4.43 0.45 14.85
CA THR A 118 -5.44 1.49 15.02
C THR A 118 -4.80 2.87 14.86
N ASP A 119 -5.58 3.83 14.37
CA ASP A 119 -5.12 5.15 13.90
C ASP A 119 -4.34 5.96 14.95
N HIS A 120 -4.73 5.88 16.23
CA HIS A 120 -4.06 6.58 17.33
C HIS A 120 -2.64 6.06 17.66
N TRP A 121 -2.19 4.99 17.03
CA TRP A 121 -0.83 4.47 17.11
C TRP A 121 0.04 4.80 15.90
N HIS A 122 -0.55 5.33 14.82
CA HIS A 122 0.15 5.52 13.56
C HIS A 122 1.32 6.48 13.69
N ASP A 123 1.12 7.65 14.29
CA ASP A 123 2.14 8.67 14.44
C ASP A 123 3.33 8.17 15.29
N HIS A 124 3.05 7.58 16.44
CA HIS A 124 4.07 7.08 17.35
C HIS A 124 4.95 6.01 16.71
N ILE A 125 4.33 4.98 16.13
CA ILE A 125 5.07 3.87 15.51
C ILE A 125 5.83 4.34 14.28
N CYS A 126 5.23 5.18 13.43
CA CYS A 126 5.88 5.66 12.22
C CYS A 126 7.07 6.58 12.53
N ILE A 127 6.96 7.44 13.54
CA ILE A 127 8.05 8.31 13.99
C ILE A 127 9.20 7.46 14.53
N GLU A 128 8.92 6.52 15.43
CA GLU A 128 9.95 5.61 15.97
C GLU A 128 10.60 4.77 14.87
N ALA A 129 9.82 4.25 13.92
CA ALA A 129 10.34 3.48 12.79
C ALA A 129 11.32 4.30 11.93
N MET A 130 10.96 5.54 11.59
CA MET A 130 11.86 6.42 10.82
C MET A 130 13.11 6.79 11.61
N GLN A 131 13.01 7.01 12.94
CA GLN A 131 14.18 7.22 13.82
C GLN A 131 15.13 6.01 13.83
N LYS A 132 14.58 4.82 13.77
CA LYS A 132 15.34 3.55 13.68
C LYS A 132 15.81 3.25 12.25
N GLY A 133 15.67 4.21 11.33
CA GLY A 133 16.18 4.09 9.97
C GLY A 133 15.32 3.25 9.03
N LYS A 134 14.07 2.93 9.39
CA LYS A 134 13.16 2.15 8.55
C LYS A 134 12.37 3.05 7.61
N HIS A 135 12.09 2.56 6.39
CA HIS A 135 11.06 3.11 5.54
C HIS A 135 9.69 2.69 6.05
N VAL A 136 8.66 3.51 5.82
CA VAL A 136 7.33 3.29 6.42
C VAL A 136 6.23 3.35 5.38
N TYR A 137 5.40 2.33 5.35
CA TYR A 137 4.05 2.40 4.79
C TYR A 137 3.07 2.49 5.97
N CYS A 138 2.33 3.60 6.06
CA CYS A 138 1.34 3.84 7.11
C CYS A 138 -0.07 3.72 6.53
N GLU A 139 -0.93 2.91 7.15
CA GLU A 139 -2.34 2.88 6.75
C GLU A 139 -3.03 4.23 7.00
N LYS A 140 -4.12 4.43 6.27
CA LYS A 140 -4.98 5.61 6.44
C LYS A 140 -5.91 5.42 7.67
N PRO A 141 -6.26 6.50 8.37
CA PRO A 141 -5.73 7.86 8.22
C PRO A 141 -4.28 7.95 8.70
N MET A 142 -3.51 8.88 8.14
CA MET A 142 -2.09 9.06 8.51
C MET A 142 -1.92 9.27 10.01
N VAL A 143 -2.82 10.02 10.63
CA VAL A 143 -2.84 10.37 12.04
C VAL A 143 -4.27 10.37 12.56
N HIS A 144 -4.43 10.24 13.86
CA HIS A 144 -5.73 10.34 14.53
C HIS A 144 -6.16 11.81 14.72
N LYS A 145 -5.21 12.68 15.08
CA LYS A 145 -5.42 14.12 15.24
C LYS A 145 -4.56 14.91 14.26
N ILE A 146 -5.07 16.03 13.76
CA ILE A 146 -4.38 16.86 12.74
C ILE A 146 -3.02 17.36 13.25
N GLU A 147 -2.91 17.69 14.53
CA GLU A 147 -1.70 18.20 15.16
C GLU A 147 -0.54 17.21 15.12
N GLU A 148 -0.82 15.91 15.14
CA GLU A 148 0.17 14.83 15.10
C GLU A 148 0.86 14.75 13.74
N GLY A 149 0.19 15.19 12.67
CA GLY A 149 0.68 15.09 11.30
C GLY A 149 1.98 15.85 11.05
N LYS A 150 2.14 17.00 11.70
CA LYS A 150 3.36 17.81 11.54
C LYS A 150 4.60 17.07 12.04
N ALA A 151 4.52 16.39 13.18
CA ALA A 151 5.63 15.64 13.74
C ALA A 151 6.09 14.50 12.83
N MET A 152 5.15 13.78 12.19
CA MET A 152 5.47 12.74 11.21
C MET A 152 6.18 13.31 9.98
N ILE A 153 5.69 14.44 9.43
CA ILE A 153 6.28 15.10 8.25
C ILE A 153 7.70 15.61 8.58
N ASP A 154 7.88 16.24 9.75
CA ASP A 154 9.17 16.74 10.18
C ASP A 154 10.18 15.60 10.39
N MET A 155 9.73 14.46 10.95
CA MET A 155 10.58 13.28 11.10
C MET A 155 10.96 12.67 9.75
N GLN A 156 10.02 12.58 8.81
CA GLN A 156 10.31 12.12 7.46
C GLN A 156 11.39 12.98 6.79
N LYS A 157 11.27 14.31 6.88
CA LYS A 157 12.26 15.24 6.34
C LYS A 157 13.62 15.12 7.02
N LYS A 158 13.63 14.99 8.36
CA LYS A 158 14.85 14.84 9.17
C LYS A 158 15.62 13.57 8.84
N THR A 159 14.92 12.47 8.64
CA THR A 159 15.54 11.16 8.43
C THR A 159 15.79 10.83 6.95
N GLY A 160 15.12 11.52 6.03
CA GLY A 160 15.15 11.20 4.59
C GLY A 160 14.51 9.86 4.24
N LYS A 161 13.79 9.23 5.18
CA LYS A 161 13.13 7.95 4.94
C LYS A 161 11.85 8.12 4.13
N VAL A 162 11.48 7.11 3.39
CA VAL A 162 10.19 7.09 2.68
C VAL A 162 9.08 6.91 3.70
N LEU A 163 8.09 7.79 3.68
CA LEU A 163 6.83 7.64 4.36
C LEU A 163 5.72 7.64 3.30
N GLN A 164 5.08 6.51 3.09
CA GLN A 164 3.96 6.35 2.18
C GLN A 164 2.68 6.14 2.97
N VAL A 165 1.69 7.00 2.73
CA VAL A 165 0.34 6.83 3.31
C VAL A 165 -0.52 5.97 2.39
N GLY A 166 -1.21 4.99 2.96
CA GLY A 166 -2.01 3.99 2.26
C GLY A 166 -3.36 4.50 1.75
N SER A 167 -3.39 5.60 1.03
CA SER A 167 -4.59 6.14 0.37
C SER A 167 -4.90 5.34 -0.90
N GLN A 168 -5.33 4.12 -0.76
CA GLN A 168 -5.39 3.03 -1.75
C GLN A 168 -5.94 3.42 -3.12
N ARG A 169 -7.05 4.17 -3.15
CA ARG A 169 -7.74 4.52 -4.41
C ARG A 169 -6.99 5.53 -5.26
N VAL A 170 -6.14 6.35 -4.64
CA VAL A 170 -5.38 7.40 -5.33
C VAL A 170 -4.40 6.83 -6.37
N SER A 171 -3.93 5.60 -6.14
CA SER A 171 -3.03 4.87 -7.04
C SER A 171 -3.77 4.03 -8.10
N SER A 172 -5.09 4.14 -8.19
CA SER A 172 -5.89 3.37 -9.14
C SER A 172 -5.79 3.96 -10.54
N ILE A 173 -5.60 3.10 -11.54
CA ILE A 173 -5.61 3.47 -12.97
C ILE A 173 -6.92 4.17 -13.36
N LEU A 174 -8.05 3.81 -12.72
CA LEU A 174 -9.34 4.45 -12.96
C LEU A 174 -9.34 5.91 -12.51
N TYR A 175 -8.72 6.22 -11.37
CA TYR A 175 -8.60 7.60 -10.88
C TYR A 175 -7.62 8.41 -11.70
N ASP A 176 -6.52 7.83 -12.18
CA ASP A 176 -5.60 8.49 -13.12
C ASP A 176 -6.35 8.87 -14.40
N LYS A 177 -7.20 7.97 -14.90
CA LYS A 177 -8.04 8.22 -16.08
C LYS A 177 -9.05 9.34 -15.82
N ALA A 178 -9.76 9.28 -14.69
CA ALA A 178 -10.74 10.30 -14.32
C ALA A 178 -10.09 11.69 -14.19
N ARG A 179 -8.91 11.76 -13.57
CA ARG A 179 -8.11 12.98 -13.47
C ARG A 179 -7.74 13.54 -14.84
N ALA A 180 -7.26 12.69 -15.74
CA ALA A 180 -6.90 13.12 -17.10
C ALA A 180 -8.11 13.66 -17.87
N LEU A 181 -9.28 13.01 -17.77
CA LEU A 181 -10.51 13.48 -18.39
C LEU A 181 -10.98 14.84 -17.84
N TYR A 182 -10.88 15.02 -16.51
CA TYR A 182 -11.19 16.28 -15.86
C TYR A 182 -10.23 17.39 -16.32
N GLN A 183 -8.92 17.16 -16.29
CA GLN A 183 -7.91 18.12 -16.71
C GLN A 183 -8.03 18.52 -18.17
N ASN A 184 -8.52 17.64 -19.03
CA ASN A 184 -8.77 17.91 -20.44
C ASN A 184 -10.16 18.58 -20.70
N GLY A 185 -10.88 18.95 -19.65
CA GLY A 185 -12.13 19.67 -19.75
C GLY A 185 -13.31 18.86 -20.31
N VAL A 186 -13.22 17.51 -20.32
CA VAL A 186 -14.24 16.64 -20.93
C VAL A 186 -15.62 16.79 -20.28
N ILE A 187 -15.66 17.12 -18.97
CA ILE A 187 -16.91 17.36 -18.23
C ILE A 187 -17.22 18.85 -18.06
N GLY A 188 -16.42 19.73 -18.69
CA GLY A 188 -16.59 21.18 -18.56
C GLY A 188 -16.17 21.72 -17.20
N GLU A 189 -16.77 22.84 -16.80
CA GLU A 189 -16.53 23.47 -15.50
C GLU A 189 -17.21 22.66 -14.38
N LEU A 190 -16.47 22.42 -13.29
CA LEU A 190 -16.97 21.69 -12.14
C LEU A 190 -17.74 22.64 -11.22
N LEU A 191 -19.07 22.53 -11.21
CA LEU A 191 -19.94 23.38 -10.40
C LEU A 191 -20.33 22.74 -9.06
N LEU A 192 -20.47 21.41 -9.02
CA LEU A 192 -20.91 20.68 -7.83
C LEU A 192 -20.25 19.30 -7.80
N VAL A 193 -19.85 18.88 -6.62
CA VAL A 193 -19.42 17.50 -6.34
C VAL A 193 -20.25 16.95 -5.21
N GLU A 194 -20.91 15.83 -5.46
CA GLU A 194 -21.60 15.06 -4.42
C GLU A 194 -20.87 13.74 -4.20
N ALA A 195 -20.60 13.39 -2.95
CA ALA A 195 -20.04 12.10 -2.57
C ALA A 195 -20.95 11.48 -1.50
N VAL A 196 -21.56 10.36 -1.84
CA VAL A 196 -22.38 9.56 -0.92
C VAL A 196 -21.69 8.23 -0.68
N ASN A 197 -21.58 7.83 0.57
CA ASN A 197 -21.01 6.55 0.96
C ASN A 197 -21.93 5.85 1.96
N ASP A 198 -22.87 5.07 1.43
CA ASP A 198 -23.76 4.22 2.22
C ASP A 198 -23.15 2.82 2.33
N TRP A 199 -22.63 2.51 3.50
CA TRP A 199 -22.11 1.18 3.82
C TRP A 199 -23.08 0.43 4.71
N HIS A 200 -23.82 -0.50 4.12
CA HIS A 200 -24.42 -1.61 4.85
C HIS A 200 -23.37 -2.73 4.92
N CYS A 201 -22.73 -2.87 6.06
CA CYS A 201 -21.68 -3.87 6.23
C CYS A 201 -22.03 -4.76 7.43
N SER A 202 -22.17 -6.06 7.18
CA SER A 202 -22.27 -7.08 8.24
C SER A 202 -20.89 -7.48 8.79
N TRP A 203 -19.83 -6.86 8.33
CA TRP A 203 -18.50 -7.10 8.87
C TRP A 203 -18.41 -6.44 10.23
N GLY A 204 -18.14 -7.25 11.24
CA GLY A 204 -17.80 -6.71 12.53
C GLY A 204 -16.73 -5.63 12.39
N THR A 205 -16.96 -4.49 12.98
CA THR A 205 -16.08 -3.32 12.92
C THR A 205 -14.83 -3.44 13.79
N TRP A 206 -14.45 -4.64 14.19
CA TRP A 206 -13.38 -4.91 15.19
C TRP A 206 -12.32 -5.86 14.69
#